data_e81a9b62d8a88c2d934abbcfb59dd4b3
#
_entry.id   e81a9b62d8a88c2d934abbcfb59dd4b3
#
_cell.length_a   1.000
_cell.length_b   1.000
_cell.length_c   1.000
_cell.angle_alpha   90.00
_cell.angle_beta   90.00
_cell.angle_gamma   90.00
#
_symmetry.space_group_name_H-M   'P 1'
#
loop_
_entity.id
_entity.type
_entity.pdbx_description
1 polymer ?
#
loop_
_entity_poly.entity_id
_entity_poly.type
_entity_poly.pdbx_seq_one_letter_code
_entity_poly.pdbx_strand_id
1 'polypeptide(L)'
;MAAYDIQKVLTVHHWNESLFTFTCTRGASLRFESGHFVMVGLMVDGRALLRAYSIASAHWEEHLEFFSIKVQDGPLTSRLQHLKPGDDVLVGRKPTGTLVLTDLLPGRHCYLFATGTGLAPFMSIIRDPDIYERFEKIVLVHGVRKVDELAYAELIAQELPQHDHLGEQVRDQLVYYPTVTREPFRNQGRLPDLIANGKLCGDIGLPQIDPKRDRAMICGGPAMLKDMRAVLDSAGFTISAGIGQAGDYVIERAFVEK
;
A
#
# COMPACT_ATOMS: atom_id res chain seq x y z
N MET A 1 -19.31 4.84 -23.57
CA MET A 1 -18.47 3.67 -23.25
C MET A 1 -18.50 3.45 -21.74
N ALA A 2 -18.53 2.19 -21.26
CA ALA A 2 -18.48 1.90 -19.84
C ALA A 2 -17.18 2.45 -19.22
N ALA A 3 -17.23 2.94 -17.98
CA ALA A 3 -16.08 3.48 -17.28
C ALA A 3 -15.11 2.38 -16.74
N TYR A 4 -15.42 1.12 -17.00
CA TYR A 4 -14.70 -0.06 -16.55
C TYR A 4 -14.63 -1.13 -17.66
N ASP A 5 -13.69 -2.06 -17.48
CA ASP A 5 -13.55 -3.30 -18.24
C ASP A 5 -13.91 -4.49 -17.35
N ILE A 6 -14.33 -5.59 -17.96
CA ILE A 6 -14.52 -6.88 -17.27
C ILE A 6 -13.19 -7.62 -17.35
N GLN A 7 -12.65 -7.99 -16.20
CA GLN A 7 -11.44 -8.78 -16.06
C GLN A 7 -11.75 -10.13 -15.42
N LYS A 8 -10.91 -11.13 -15.68
CA LYS A 8 -11.06 -12.48 -15.10
C LYS A 8 -10.19 -12.63 -13.88
N VAL A 9 -10.77 -13.09 -12.78
CA VAL A 9 -10.04 -13.47 -11.58
C VAL A 9 -9.11 -14.63 -11.91
N LEU A 10 -7.84 -14.51 -11.53
CA LEU A 10 -6.80 -15.52 -11.75
C LEU A 10 -6.58 -16.36 -10.51
N THR A 11 -6.41 -15.69 -9.36
CA THR A 11 -6.17 -16.34 -8.06
C THR A 11 -6.93 -15.62 -6.96
N VAL A 12 -7.22 -16.34 -5.86
CA VAL A 12 -7.71 -15.77 -4.62
C VAL A 12 -6.96 -16.41 -3.47
N HIS A 13 -6.43 -15.60 -2.55
CA HIS A 13 -5.73 -16.05 -1.38
C HIS A 13 -6.33 -15.43 -0.11
N HIS A 14 -6.75 -16.24 0.83
CA HIS A 14 -7.27 -15.80 2.12
C HIS A 14 -6.16 -15.87 3.17
N TRP A 15 -5.73 -14.71 3.69
CA TRP A 15 -4.69 -14.61 4.72
C TRP A 15 -5.19 -15.06 6.09
N ASN A 16 -6.39 -14.63 6.43
CA ASN A 16 -7.08 -14.97 7.67
C ASN A 16 -8.60 -14.76 7.51
N GLU A 17 -9.35 -14.76 8.61
CA GLU A 17 -10.80 -14.57 8.59
C GLU A 17 -11.23 -13.17 8.10
N SER A 18 -10.33 -12.19 8.11
CA SER A 18 -10.66 -10.78 7.78
C SER A 18 -9.97 -10.23 6.54
N LEU A 19 -8.93 -10.90 6.02
CA LEU A 19 -8.09 -10.38 4.95
C LEU A 19 -7.97 -11.39 3.79
N PHE A 20 -7.96 -10.88 2.57
CA PHE A 20 -7.72 -11.66 1.37
C PHE A 20 -7.08 -10.81 0.26
N THR A 21 -6.46 -11.50 -0.66
CA THR A 21 -5.89 -10.94 -1.90
C THR A 21 -6.52 -11.68 -3.08
N PHE A 22 -6.73 -10.99 -4.16
CA PHE A 22 -7.02 -11.63 -5.44
C PHE A 22 -6.24 -10.98 -6.57
N THR A 23 -5.92 -11.78 -7.57
CA THR A 23 -5.35 -11.29 -8.83
C THR A 23 -6.37 -11.43 -9.95
N CYS A 24 -6.28 -10.56 -10.93
CA CYS A 24 -7.10 -10.64 -12.14
C CYS A 24 -6.30 -10.26 -13.39
N THR A 25 -6.86 -10.55 -14.55
CA THR A 25 -6.28 -10.10 -15.82
C THR A 25 -6.19 -8.58 -15.86
N ARG A 26 -5.26 -8.07 -16.66
CA ARG A 26 -5.04 -6.65 -16.89
C ARG A 26 -5.42 -6.28 -18.32
N GLY A 27 -6.28 -5.28 -18.48
CA GLY A 27 -6.59 -4.75 -19.81
C GLY A 27 -5.35 -4.20 -20.51
N ALA A 28 -5.11 -4.59 -21.77
CA ALA A 28 -3.90 -4.24 -22.51
C ALA A 28 -3.63 -2.74 -22.64
N SER A 29 -4.66 -1.91 -22.51
CA SER A 29 -4.56 -0.44 -22.55
C SER A 29 -4.39 0.21 -21.18
N LEU A 30 -4.53 -0.54 -20.07
CA LEU A 30 -4.42 0.03 -18.74
C LEU A 30 -2.97 0.38 -18.42
N ARG A 31 -2.70 1.66 -18.20
CA ARG A 31 -1.40 2.19 -17.77
C ARG A 31 -1.58 2.87 -16.43
N PHE A 32 -0.69 2.59 -15.48
CA PHE A 32 -0.70 3.19 -14.14
C PHE A 32 0.72 3.34 -13.62
N GLU A 33 0.92 4.20 -12.63
CA GLU A 33 2.15 4.27 -11.85
C GLU A 33 1.97 3.42 -10.59
N SER A 34 3.05 2.77 -10.14
CA SER A 34 3.04 2.02 -8.86
C SER A 34 2.63 2.94 -7.72
N GLY A 35 1.60 2.49 -6.96
CA GLY A 35 0.95 3.29 -5.92
C GLY A 35 -0.44 3.85 -6.29
N HIS A 36 -0.82 3.85 -7.58
CA HIS A 36 -2.17 4.22 -8.00
C HIS A 36 -3.25 3.26 -7.50
N PHE A 37 -4.49 3.77 -7.44
CA PHE A 37 -5.69 2.97 -7.26
C PHE A 37 -6.60 3.01 -8.50
N VAL A 38 -7.51 2.07 -8.59
CA VAL A 38 -8.61 2.03 -9.59
C VAL A 38 -9.94 1.72 -8.92
N MET A 39 -11.03 1.96 -9.64
CA MET A 39 -12.33 1.48 -9.23
C MET A 39 -12.43 -0.03 -9.51
N VAL A 40 -12.76 -0.82 -8.50
CA VAL A 40 -12.94 -2.28 -8.61
C VAL A 40 -14.32 -2.66 -8.08
N GLY A 41 -14.95 -3.66 -8.67
CA GLY A 41 -16.23 -4.12 -8.18
C GLY A 41 -16.89 -5.25 -8.96
N LEU A 42 -18.17 -5.39 -8.76
CA LEU A 42 -18.99 -6.45 -9.32
C LEU A 42 -20.27 -5.90 -9.94
N MET A 43 -20.87 -6.66 -10.87
CA MET A 43 -22.26 -6.44 -11.27
C MET A 43 -23.19 -7.01 -10.19
N VAL A 44 -24.02 -6.14 -9.61
CA VAL A 44 -25.01 -6.50 -8.60
C VAL A 44 -26.37 -5.98 -9.07
N ASP A 45 -27.32 -6.86 -9.23
CA ASP A 45 -28.70 -6.55 -9.70
C ASP A 45 -28.71 -5.68 -10.98
N GLY A 46 -27.84 -6.03 -11.95
CA GLY A 46 -27.71 -5.33 -13.23
C GLY A 46 -27.01 -3.97 -13.16
N ARG A 47 -26.42 -3.60 -12.02
CA ARG A 47 -25.69 -2.34 -11.82
C ARG A 47 -24.26 -2.59 -11.34
N ALA A 48 -23.32 -1.77 -11.81
CA ALA A 48 -21.95 -1.82 -11.35
C ALA A 48 -21.83 -1.24 -9.93
N LEU A 49 -21.41 -2.08 -8.98
CA LEU A 49 -21.06 -1.66 -7.62
C LEU A 49 -19.54 -1.57 -7.53
N LEU A 50 -18.99 -0.36 -7.50
CA LEU A 50 -17.56 -0.08 -7.57
C LEU A 50 -17.06 0.64 -6.31
N ARG A 51 -15.82 0.34 -5.90
CA ARG A 51 -15.07 1.07 -4.85
C ARG A 51 -13.63 1.27 -5.29
N ALA A 52 -12.97 2.26 -4.72
CA ALA A 52 -11.55 2.50 -4.93
C ALA A 52 -10.71 1.39 -4.26
N TYR A 53 -9.77 0.83 -5.00
CA TYR A 53 -8.81 -0.17 -4.55
C TYR A 53 -7.43 0.19 -5.04
N SER A 54 -6.48 0.32 -4.12
CA SER A 54 -5.07 0.47 -4.47
C SER A 54 -4.58 -0.79 -5.17
N ILE A 55 -3.85 -0.61 -6.26
CA ILE A 55 -3.22 -1.70 -7.00
C ILE A 55 -2.01 -2.17 -6.22
N ALA A 56 -1.93 -3.46 -5.91
CA ALA A 56 -0.82 -4.06 -5.17
C ALA A 56 0.28 -4.63 -6.09
N SER A 57 -0.06 -4.99 -7.33
CA SER A 57 0.93 -5.35 -8.36
C SER A 57 1.71 -4.11 -8.84
N ALA A 58 2.96 -4.28 -9.25
CA ALA A 58 3.74 -3.20 -9.85
C ALA A 58 3.25 -2.87 -11.27
N HIS A 59 3.58 -1.67 -11.75
CA HIS A 59 3.09 -1.16 -13.04
C HIS A 59 3.55 -2.00 -14.24
N TRP A 60 4.63 -2.74 -14.14
CA TRP A 60 5.20 -3.59 -15.18
C TRP A 60 4.63 -5.02 -15.20
N GLU A 61 3.96 -5.46 -14.12
CA GLU A 61 3.35 -6.80 -14.05
C GLU A 61 2.16 -6.92 -15.01
N GLU A 62 1.97 -8.08 -15.60
CA GLU A 62 0.92 -8.33 -16.61
C GLU A 62 -0.47 -8.57 -16.01
N HIS A 63 -0.56 -8.71 -14.70
CA HIS A 63 -1.80 -8.89 -13.95
C HIS A 63 -2.04 -7.71 -12.99
N LEU A 64 -3.25 -7.63 -12.46
CA LEU A 64 -3.58 -6.74 -11.35
C LEU A 64 -3.76 -7.56 -10.08
N GLU A 65 -3.25 -7.03 -8.98
CA GLU A 65 -3.40 -7.59 -7.65
C GLU A 65 -4.09 -6.58 -6.74
N PHE A 66 -5.02 -7.06 -5.90
CA PHE A 66 -5.76 -6.24 -4.97
C PHE A 66 -5.80 -6.90 -3.59
N PHE A 67 -5.50 -6.12 -2.56
CA PHE A 67 -5.55 -6.54 -1.16
C PHE A 67 -6.76 -5.92 -0.47
N SER A 68 -7.61 -6.75 0.15
CA SER A 68 -8.91 -6.35 0.66
C SER A 68 -9.19 -6.89 2.05
N ILE A 69 -10.03 -6.15 2.77
CA ILE A 69 -10.64 -6.58 4.03
C ILE A 69 -12.01 -7.23 3.76
N LYS A 70 -12.36 -8.25 4.54
CA LYS A 70 -13.69 -8.87 4.54
C LYS A 70 -14.59 -8.13 5.53
N VAL A 71 -15.49 -7.29 5.03
CA VAL A 71 -16.53 -6.63 5.85
C VAL A 71 -17.83 -7.39 5.65
N GLN A 72 -18.35 -8.05 6.68
CA GLN A 72 -19.52 -8.95 6.57
C GLN A 72 -20.74 -8.25 5.99
N ASP A 73 -21.04 -7.04 6.44
CA ASP A 73 -22.17 -6.24 5.97
C ASP A 73 -21.79 -5.21 4.89
N GLY A 74 -20.56 -5.24 4.41
CA GLY A 74 -20.08 -4.35 3.37
C GLY A 74 -20.72 -4.68 2.01
N PRO A 75 -21.36 -3.73 1.32
CA PRO A 75 -22.12 -4.02 0.10
C PRO A 75 -21.29 -4.70 -1.00
N LEU A 76 -19.99 -4.38 -1.10
CA LEU A 76 -19.09 -4.95 -2.08
C LEU A 76 -18.19 -6.05 -1.48
N THR A 77 -17.53 -5.79 -0.35
CA THR A 77 -16.52 -6.70 0.22
C THR A 77 -17.13 -8.02 0.70
N SER A 78 -18.40 -8.02 1.16
CA SER A 78 -19.14 -9.23 1.48
C SER A 78 -19.30 -10.20 0.28
N ARG A 79 -19.22 -9.67 -0.95
CA ARG A 79 -19.29 -10.43 -2.20
C ARG A 79 -17.92 -10.74 -2.76
N LEU A 80 -17.01 -9.76 -2.78
CA LEU A 80 -15.65 -9.95 -3.29
C LEU A 80 -14.87 -11.07 -2.58
N GLN A 81 -15.11 -11.28 -1.29
CA GLN A 81 -14.47 -12.36 -0.53
C GLN A 81 -14.82 -13.77 -1.04
N HIS A 82 -15.86 -13.92 -1.85
CA HIS A 82 -16.31 -15.19 -2.41
C HIS A 82 -15.88 -15.41 -3.87
N LEU A 83 -15.09 -14.48 -4.43
CA LEU A 83 -14.51 -14.63 -5.76
C LEU A 83 -13.73 -15.94 -5.89
N LYS A 84 -13.78 -16.50 -7.10
CA LYS A 84 -13.05 -17.71 -7.49
C LYS A 84 -12.33 -17.47 -8.81
N PRO A 85 -11.27 -18.20 -9.10
CA PRO A 85 -10.63 -18.17 -10.42
C PRO A 85 -11.65 -18.40 -11.53
N GLY A 86 -11.63 -17.52 -12.55
CA GLY A 86 -12.58 -17.50 -13.66
C GLY A 86 -13.78 -16.58 -13.50
N ASP A 87 -14.07 -16.09 -12.29
CA ASP A 87 -15.12 -15.11 -12.05
C ASP A 87 -14.82 -13.76 -12.74
N ASP A 88 -15.88 -13.01 -13.02
CA ASP A 88 -15.79 -11.67 -13.58
C ASP A 88 -15.63 -10.63 -12.46
N VAL A 89 -14.68 -9.71 -12.64
CA VAL A 89 -14.49 -8.53 -11.81
C VAL A 89 -14.44 -7.28 -12.68
N LEU A 90 -15.05 -6.20 -12.23
CA LEU A 90 -15.05 -4.92 -12.94
C LEU A 90 -13.83 -4.12 -12.51
N VAL A 91 -13.05 -3.62 -13.47
CA VAL A 91 -11.87 -2.77 -13.22
C VAL A 91 -11.98 -1.47 -13.99
N GLY A 92 -11.89 -0.36 -13.29
CA GLY A 92 -11.96 0.98 -13.84
C GLY A 92 -10.81 1.27 -14.82
N ARG A 93 -11.09 2.06 -15.85
CA ARG A 93 -10.12 2.41 -16.90
C ARG A 93 -9.20 3.57 -16.56
N LYS A 94 -9.43 4.27 -15.45
CA LYS A 94 -8.71 5.48 -15.07
C LYS A 94 -8.02 5.28 -13.72
N PRO A 95 -6.78 4.77 -13.70
CA PRO A 95 -5.97 4.80 -12.49
C PRO A 95 -5.71 6.24 -12.06
N THR A 96 -5.62 6.46 -10.77
CA THR A 96 -5.30 7.75 -10.16
C THR A 96 -4.81 7.54 -8.72
N GLY A 97 -4.31 8.57 -8.08
CA GLY A 97 -3.85 8.52 -6.69
C GLY A 97 -2.75 9.55 -6.45
N THR A 98 -2.42 9.73 -5.20
CA THR A 98 -1.35 10.64 -4.75
C THR A 98 -0.12 9.89 -4.26
N LEU A 99 -0.20 8.56 -4.10
CA LEU A 99 0.92 7.75 -3.61
C LEU A 99 1.85 7.33 -4.77
N VAL A 100 2.31 8.31 -5.54
CA VAL A 100 3.25 8.09 -6.64
C VAL A 100 4.58 8.78 -6.34
N LEU A 101 5.67 8.19 -6.84
CA LEU A 101 7.01 8.73 -6.60
C LEU A 101 7.17 10.13 -7.21
N THR A 102 6.48 10.41 -8.31
CA THR A 102 6.50 11.71 -8.99
C THR A 102 5.96 12.86 -8.14
N ASP A 103 5.12 12.57 -7.15
CA ASP A 103 4.55 13.56 -6.22
C ASP A 103 5.41 13.75 -4.95
N LEU A 104 6.60 13.15 -4.89
CA LEU A 104 7.60 13.40 -3.85
C LEU A 104 8.76 14.26 -4.36
N LEU A 105 9.22 15.19 -3.54
CA LEU A 105 10.47 15.90 -3.73
C LEU A 105 11.66 14.93 -3.70
N PRO A 106 12.84 15.27 -4.28
CA PRO A 106 14.06 14.50 -4.10
C PRO A 106 14.40 14.31 -2.62
N GLY A 107 14.90 13.14 -2.27
CA GLY A 107 15.27 12.80 -0.89
C GLY A 107 16.28 11.67 -0.84
N ARG A 108 16.81 11.40 0.36
CA ARG A 108 17.79 10.33 0.59
C ARG A 108 17.11 9.03 1.00
N HIS A 109 16.13 9.10 1.93
CA HIS A 109 15.38 7.95 2.39
C HIS A 109 13.87 8.15 2.14
N CYS A 110 13.16 7.06 1.90
CA CYS A 110 11.71 7.06 1.76
C CYS A 110 11.06 6.18 2.84
N TYR A 111 10.16 6.76 3.61
CA TYR A 111 9.40 6.06 4.65
C TYR A 111 7.97 5.77 4.14
N LEU A 112 7.60 4.50 4.07
CA LEU A 112 6.29 4.02 3.64
C LEU A 112 5.50 3.56 4.88
N PHE A 113 4.54 4.36 5.32
CA PHE A 113 3.76 4.10 6.54
C PHE A 113 2.41 3.50 6.21
N ALA A 114 2.24 2.20 6.47
CA ALA A 114 1.03 1.44 6.21
C ALA A 114 0.31 1.00 7.47
N THR A 115 -1.03 1.04 7.47
CA THR A 115 -1.83 0.27 8.43
C THR A 115 -2.87 -0.59 7.72
N GLY A 116 -2.95 -1.87 8.14
CA GLY A 116 -3.89 -2.83 7.56
C GLY A 116 -3.75 -2.93 6.03
N THR A 117 -4.87 -2.82 5.32
CA THR A 117 -4.89 -2.88 3.84
C THR A 117 -4.26 -1.66 3.15
N GLY A 118 -3.89 -0.62 3.89
CA GLY A 118 -3.04 0.47 3.38
C GLY A 118 -1.64 0.01 2.95
N LEU A 119 -1.30 -1.25 3.18
CA LEU A 119 -0.12 -1.89 2.62
C LEU A 119 -0.18 -2.03 1.10
N ALA A 120 -1.37 -2.17 0.50
CA ALA A 120 -1.55 -2.47 -0.92
C ALA A 120 -0.74 -1.57 -1.88
N PRO A 121 -0.83 -0.22 -1.84
CA PRO A 121 -0.06 0.63 -2.74
C PRO A 121 1.45 0.49 -2.52
N PHE A 122 1.88 0.19 -1.30
CA PHE A 122 3.30 0.00 -1.01
C PHE A 122 3.82 -1.35 -1.51
N MET A 123 2.99 -2.38 -1.61
CA MET A 123 3.35 -3.62 -2.30
C MET A 123 3.65 -3.37 -3.78
N SER A 124 2.89 -2.50 -4.44
CA SER A 124 3.17 -2.05 -5.80
C SER A 124 4.51 -1.30 -5.89
N ILE A 125 4.75 -0.36 -4.99
CA ILE A 125 5.91 0.52 -4.98
C ILE A 125 7.22 -0.25 -4.68
N ILE A 126 7.24 -1.14 -3.69
CA ILE A 126 8.46 -1.90 -3.33
C ILE A 126 8.81 -3.01 -4.33
N ARG A 127 7.91 -3.36 -5.23
CA ARG A 127 8.17 -4.26 -6.37
C ARG A 127 8.61 -3.50 -7.62
N ASP A 128 8.65 -2.17 -7.57
CA ASP A 128 9.03 -1.31 -8.68
C ASP A 128 10.51 -0.90 -8.53
N PRO A 129 11.36 -1.12 -9.54
CA PRO A 129 12.76 -0.71 -9.48
C PRO A 129 12.95 0.80 -9.27
N ASP A 130 12.02 1.63 -9.73
CA ASP A 130 12.14 3.09 -9.68
C ASP A 130 12.35 3.65 -8.26
N ILE A 131 11.79 2.99 -7.22
CA ILE A 131 11.98 3.46 -5.85
C ILE A 131 13.43 3.26 -5.39
N TYR A 132 14.07 2.17 -5.81
CA TYR A 132 15.46 1.84 -5.45
C TYR A 132 16.48 2.68 -6.20
N GLU A 133 16.14 3.15 -7.39
CA GLU A 133 16.96 4.13 -8.12
C GLU A 133 16.90 5.51 -7.48
N ARG A 134 15.80 5.84 -6.82
CA ARG A 134 15.52 7.17 -6.28
C ARG A 134 15.96 7.37 -4.84
N PHE A 135 15.98 6.32 -4.01
CA PHE A 135 16.25 6.42 -2.58
C PHE A 135 17.32 5.42 -2.12
N GLU A 136 18.23 5.86 -1.27
CA GLU A 136 19.28 5.01 -0.69
C GLU A 136 18.71 3.97 0.30
N LYS A 137 17.65 4.32 1.04
CA LYS A 137 16.91 3.43 1.94
C LYS A 137 15.42 3.64 1.80
N ILE A 138 14.71 2.52 1.80
CA ILE A 138 13.25 2.46 1.83
C ILE A 138 12.83 1.77 3.12
N VAL A 139 12.07 2.45 3.96
CA VAL A 139 11.62 1.93 5.26
C VAL A 139 10.13 1.66 5.17
N LEU A 140 9.74 0.41 5.01
CA LEU A 140 8.34 -0.01 5.00
C LEU A 140 7.89 -0.36 6.42
N VAL A 141 7.09 0.50 7.03
CA VAL A 141 6.50 0.30 8.36
C VAL A 141 5.07 -0.18 8.20
N HIS A 142 4.82 -1.44 8.55
CA HIS A 142 3.49 -2.06 8.45
C HIS A 142 2.89 -2.28 9.85
N GLY A 143 1.92 -1.46 10.22
CA GLY A 143 1.22 -1.55 11.50
C GLY A 143 -0.08 -2.32 11.40
N VAL A 144 -0.26 -3.31 12.28
CA VAL A 144 -1.47 -4.13 12.39
C VAL A 144 -1.90 -4.28 13.85
N ARG A 145 -3.06 -4.85 14.07
CA ARG A 145 -3.57 -5.11 15.44
C ARG A 145 -3.03 -6.42 15.99
N LYS A 146 -3.02 -7.49 15.17
CA LYS A 146 -2.62 -8.84 15.53
C LYS A 146 -1.58 -9.37 14.55
N VAL A 147 -0.81 -10.37 14.95
CA VAL A 147 0.22 -11.00 14.13
C VAL A 147 -0.35 -11.66 12.87
N ASP A 148 -1.52 -12.27 12.96
CA ASP A 148 -2.21 -12.92 11.85
C ASP A 148 -2.71 -11.92 10.77
N GLU A 149 -2.70 -10.62 11.06
CA GLU A 149 -2.99 -9.55 10.09
C GLU A 149 -1.75 -9.10 9.28
N LEU A 150 -0.55 -9.65 9.57
CA LEU A 150 0.69 -9.36 8.84
C LEU A 150 0.72 -10.09 7.47
N ALA A 151 -0.28 -9.81 6.63
CA ALA A 151 -0.29 -10.27 5.24
C ALA A 151 0.98 -9.81 4.51
N TYR A 152 1.45 -10.62 3.54
CA TYR A 152 2.68 -10.38 2.75
C TYR A 152 4.00 -10.38 3.55
N ALA A 153 3.99 -10.61 4.87
CA ALA A 153 5.22 -10.53 5.67
C ALA A 153 6.31 -11.49 5.17
N GLU A 154 5.95 -12.72 4.82
CA GLU A 154 6.88 -13.72 4.26
C GLU A 154 7.38 -13.31 2.88
N LEU A 155 6.49 -12.87 1.99
CA LEU A 155 6.84 -12.38 0.66
C LEU A 155 7.85 -11.22 0.75
N ILE A 156 7.60 -10.23 1.61
CA ILE A 156 8.49 -9.07 1.76
C ILE A 156 9.83 -9.47 2.36
N ALA A 157 9.83 -10.35 3.36
CA ALA A 157 11.04 -10.68 4.12
C ALA A 157 11.89 -11.79 3.48
N GLN A 158 11.29 -12.68 2.70
CA GLN A 158 11.96 -13.89 2.21
C GLN A 158 11.97 -14.01 0.68
N GLU A 159 10.83 -13.79 0.01
CA GLU A 159 10.72 -14.00 -1.42
C GLU A 159 11.27 -12.82 -2.22
N LEU A 160 10.87 -11.59 -1.89
CA LEU A 160 11.29 -10.39 -2.61
C LEU A 160 12.83 -10.19 -2.59
N PRO A 161 13.56 -10.46 -1.50
CA PRO A 161 15.02 -10.44 -1.49
C PRO A 161 15.70 -11.48 -2.41
N GLN A 162 14.96 -12.48 -2.89
CA GLN A 162 15.45 -13.53 -3.79
C GLN A 162 15.00 -13.32 -5.24
N HIS A 163 14.29 -12.22 -5.52
CA HIS A 163 13.81 -11.93 -6.87
C HIS A 163 14.99 -11.69 -7.83
N ASP A 164 14.98 -12.35 -9.00
CA ASP A 164 16.10 -12.39 -9.95
C ASP A 164 16.62 -11.01 -10.38
N HIS A 165 15.72 -10.03 -10.52
CA HIS A 165 16.08 -8.69 -11.03
C HIS A 165 16.07 -7.60 -9.95
N LEU A 166 15.43 -7.81 -8.82
CA LEU A 166 15.20 -6.79 -7.79
C LEU A 166 15.82 -7.17 -6.44
N GLY A 167 16.17 -8.44 -6.26
CA GLY A 167 16.57 -8.98 -4.96
C GLY A 167 17.81 -8.32 -4.35
N GLU A 168 18.77 -7.89 -5.16
CA GLU A 168 19.95 -7.18 -4.68
C GLU A 168 19.59 -5.84 -4.05
N GLN A 169 18.83 -5.01 -4.78
CA GLN A 169 18.37 -3.71 -4.28
C GLN A 169 17.49 -3.87 -3.04
N VAL A 170 16.61 -4.87 -3.03
CA VAL A 170 15.75 -5.16 -1.87
C VAL A 170 16.60 -5.48 -0.64
N ARG A 171 17.59 -6.36 -0.76
CA ARG A 171 18.49 -6.71 0.38
C ARG A 171 19.27 -5.52 0.90
N ASP A 172 19.71 -4.65 -0.01
CA ASP A 172 20.58 -3.54 0.34
C ASP A 172 19.82 -2.31 0.84
N GLN A 173 18.61 -2.05 0.32
CA GLN A 173 17.92 -0.78 0.52
C GLN A 173 16.60 -0.90 1.27
N LEU A 174 15.86 -2.04 1.20
CA LEU A 174 14.56 -2.18 1.87
C LEU A 174 14.71 -2.61 3.33
N VAL A 175 14.15 -1.82 4.22
CA VAL A 175 13.99 -2.15 5.63
C VAL A 175 12.50 -2.41 5.91
N TYR A 176 12.13 -3.65 6.16
CA TYR A 176 10.77 -4.01 6.55
C TYR A 176 10.62 -4.02 8.07
N TYR A 177 9.77 -3.12 8.58
CA TYR A 177 9.50 -2.94 10.01
C TYR A 177 8.00 -3.22 10.30
N PRO A 178 7.59 -4.50 10.49
CA PRO A 178 6.25 -4.84 10.94
C PRO A 178 6.09 -4.49 12.42
N THR A 179 4.95 -3.91 12.81
CA THR A 179 4.61 -3.60 14.21
C THR A 179 3.19 -4.03 14.54
N VAL A 180 3.00 -4.53 15.76
CA VAL A 180 1.71 -5.05 16.25
C VAL A 180 1.27 -4.26 17.48
N THR A 181 -0.04 -4.01 17.62
CA THR A 181 -0.53 -3.12 18.68
C THR A 181 -1.34 -3.82 19.78
N ARG A 182 -1.85 -5.04 19.55
CA ARG A 182 -2.79 -5.68 20.50
C ARG A 182 -2.33 -7.01 21.07
N GLU A 183 -1.14 -7.47 20.72
CA GLU A 183 -0.55 -8.68 21.28
C GLU A 183 0.98 -8.58 21.25
N PRO A 184 1.70 -9.43 22.03
CA PRO A 184 3.15 -9.42 22.06
C PRO A 184 3.77 -9.68 20.68
N PHE A 185 4.71 -8.84 20.29
CA PHE A 185 5.48 -8.97 19.07
C PHE A 185 6.85 -8.28 19.22
N ARG A 186 7.82 -8.63 18.40
CA ARG A 186 9.19 -8.04 18.45
C ARG A 186 9.18 -6.51 18.37
N ASN A 187 8.30 -5.93 17.54
CA ASN A 187 8.09 -4.49 17.44
C ASN A 187 6.65 -4.18 17.85
N GLN A 188 6.47 -3.46 18.94
CA GLN A 188 5.15 -3.05 19.45
C GLN A 188 5.01 -1.54 19.41
N GLY A 189 3.85 -1.06 19.03
CA GLY A 189 3.48 0.35 19.10
C GLY A 189 2.71 0.83 17.89
N ARG A 190 2.07 2.00 18.03
CA ARG A 190 1.44 2.72 16.93
C ARG A 190 2.50 3.49 16.15
N LEU A 191 2.33 3.59 14.84
CA LEU A 191 3.29 4.27 13.96
C LEU A 191 3.63 5.70 14.41
N PRO A 192 2.65 6.57 14.75
CA PRO A 192 2.95 7.92 15.22
C PRO A 192 3.83 7.94 16.48
N ASP A 193 3.56 7.03 17.42
CA ASP A 193 4.30 6.96 18.68
C ASP A 193 5.75 6.48 18.46
N LEU A 194 5.94 5.48 17.57
CA LEU A 194 7.26 4.95 17.22
C LEU A 194 8.17 5.98 16.55
N ILE A 195 7.58 6.94 15.83
CA ILE A 195 8.33 8.05 15.23
C ILE A 195 8.60 9.11 16.30
N ALA A 196 7.56 9.56 17.00
CA ALA A 196 7.66 10.66 17.95
C ALA A 196 8.65 10.38 19.09
N ASN A 197 8.74 9.12 19.56
CA ASN A 197 9.68 8.71 20.61
C ASN A 197 11.05 8.25 20.10
N GLY A 198 11.26 8.24 18.76
CA GLY A 198 12.51 7.86 18.13
C GLY A 198 12.80 6.35 18.09
N LYS A 199 11.88 5.52 18.57
CA LYS A 199 12.07 4.06 18.63
C LYS A 199 12.27 3.46 17.24
N LEU A 200 11.45 3.83 16.24
CA LEU A 200 11.60 3.35 14.87
C LEU A 200 13.03 3.56 14.37
N CYS A 201 13.51 4.79 14.42
CA CYS A 201 14.83 5.15 13.91
C CYS A 201 15.96 4.46 14.69
N GLY A 202 15.82 4.36 16.02
CA GLY A 202 16.78 3.63 16.86
C GLY A 202 16.85 2.14 16.54
N ASP A 203 15.69 1.48 16.35
CA ASP A 203 15.62 0.05 16.04
C ASP A 203 16.23 -0.30 14.66
N ILE A 204 16.08 0.59 13.67
CA ILE A 204 16.60 0.37 12.31
C ILE A 204 17.99 0.99 12.06
N GLY A 205 18.57 1.64 13.05
CA GLY A 205 19.91 2.23 12.96
C GLY A 205 20.02 3.45 12.04
N LEU A 206 18.90 4.16 11.81
CA LEU A 206 18.87 5.39 11.03
C LEU A 206 18.72 6.63 11.93
N PRO A 207 19.21 7.80 11.50
CA PRO A 207 18.97 9.06 12.19
C PRO A 207 17.46 9.37 12.26
N GLN A 208 17.06 10.24 13.21
CA GLN A 208 15.69 10.77 13.26
C GLN A 208 15.27 11.34 11.91
N ILE A 209 14.00 11.15 11.54
CA ILE A 209 13.46 11.65 10.27
C ILE A 209 13.58 13.18 10.20
N ASP A 210 14.05 13.65 9.03
CA ASP A 210 14.37 15.06 8.78
C ASP A 210 13.89 15.45 7.37
N PRO A 211 13.03 16.48 7.21
CA PRO A 211 12.52 16.91 5.91
C PRO A 211 13.62 17.36 4.92
N LYS A 212 14.82 17.68 5.42
CA LYS A 212 15.94 18.04 4.54
C LYS A 212 16.47 16.88 3.71
N ARG A 213 16.23 15.63 4.15
CA ARG A 213 16.76 14.43 3.47
C ARG A 213 15.74 13.32 3.27
N ASP A 214 14.65 13.29 4.04
CA ASP A 214 13.74 12.17 4.06
C ASP A 214 12.41 12.52 3.40
N ARG A 215 11.74 11.51 2.84
CA ARG A 215 10.40 11.62 2.25
C ARG A 215 9.50 10.57 2.86
N ALA A 216 8.17 10.81 2.80
CA ALA A 216 7.23 9.86 3.35
C ALA A 216 5.99 9.66 2.48
N MET A 217 5.45 8.45 2.52
CA MET A 217 4.15 8.10 1.98
C MET A 217 3.32 7.45 3.09
N ILE A 218 2.05 7.81 3.20
CA ILE A 218 1.19 7.34 4.28
C ILE A 218 -0.10 6.77 3.68
N CYS A 219 -0.43 5.52 4.01
CA CYS A 219 -1.68 4.89 3.63
C CYS A 219 -2.30 4.13 4.80
N GLY A 220 -3.57 4.40 5.08
CA GLY A 220 -4.28 3.75 6.16
C GLY A 220 -5.60 4.38 6.52
N GLY A 221 -6.10 4.06 7.72
CA GLY A 221 -7.36 4.58 8.22
C GLY A 221 -7.30 6.06 8.64
N PRO A 222 -8.45 6.76 8.74
CA PRO A 222 -8.52 8.19 8.99
C PRO A 222 -7.79 8.67 10.24
N ALA A 223 -7.90 7.90 11.32
CA ALA A 223 -7.24 8.25 12.59
C ALA A 223 -5.71 8.19 12.44
N MET A 224 -5.18 7.14 11.80
CA MET A 224 -3.74 7.01 11.57
C MET A 224 -3.23 8.12 10.65
N LEU A 225 -3.93 8.44 9.57
CA LEU A 225 -3.56 9.55 8.67
C LEU A 225 -3.49 10.88 9.41
N LYS A 226 -4.48 11.17 10.28
CA LYS A 226 -4.52 12.39 11.10
C LYS A 226 -3.31 12.47 12.05
N ASP A 227 -3.06 11.38 12.79
CA ASP A 227 -1.99 11.34 13.79
C ASP A 227 -0.61 11.40 13.12
N MET A 228 -0.39 10.66 12.02
CA MET A 228 0.85 10.69 11.25
C MET A 228 1.12 12.06 10.64
N ARG A 229 0.08 12.70 10.08
CA ARG A 229 0.19 14.06 9.55
C ARG A 229 0.67 15.02 10.64
N ALA A 230 0.06 14.97 11.83
CA ALA A 230 0.44 15.84 12.94
C ALA A 230 1.93 15.64 13.34
N VAL A 231 2.42 14.40 13.34
CA VAL A 231 3.83 14.08 13.63
C VAL A 231 4.75 14.66 12.55
N LEU A 232 4.46 14.44 11.26
CA LEU A 232 5.30 14.93 10.16
C LEU A 232 5.26 16.47 10.05
N ASP A 233 4.08 17.08 10.14
CA ASP A 233 3.94 18.54 10.13
C ASP A 233 4.73 19.17 11.29
N SER A 234 4.70 18.57 12.48
CA SER A 234 5.47 19.03 13.66
C SER A 234 6.99 18.88 13.47
N ALA A 235 7.43 17.89 12.66
CA ALA A 235 8.82 17.69 12.29
C ALA A 235 9.28 18.59 11.13
N GLY A 236 8.37 19.43 10.58
CA GLY A 236 8.67 20.40 9.52
C GLY A 236 8.50 19.87 8.10
N PHE A 237 7.90 18.70 7.91
CA PHE A 237 7.57 18.19 6.58
C PHE A 237 6.37 18.93 5.97
N THR A 238 6.40 19.13 4.66
CA THR A 238 5.32 19.77 3.90
C THR A 238 4.58 18.72 3.05
N ILE A 239 3.25 18.63 3.24
CA ILE A 239 2.42 17.73 2.43
C ILE A 239 2.37 18.20 0.98
N SER A 240 2.35 17.27 0.03
CA SER A 240 1.97 17.54 -1.36
C SER A 240 0.58 18.23 -1.41
N ALA A 241 0.47 19.25 -2.22
CA ALA A 241 -0.79 19.99 -2.36
C ALA A 241 -1.85 19.24 -3.20
N GLY A 242 -1.46 18.17 -3.90
CA GLY A 242 -2.33 17.34 -4.72
C GLY A 242 -1.59 16.63 -5.84
N ILE A 243 -2.34 15.90 -6.66
CA ILE A 243 -1.81 15.12 -7.79
C ILE A 243 -0.95 16.01 -8.71
N GLY A 244 0.25 15.56 -9.03
CA GLY A 244 1.21 16.28 -9.86
C GLY A 244 1.93 17.43 -9.16
N GLN A 245 1.82 17.54 -7.83
CA GLN A 245 2.52 18.55 -7.04
C GLN A 245 3.39 17.86 -5.99
N ALA A 246 4.70 17.97 -6.16
CA ALA A 246 5.64 17.31 -5.27
C ALA A 246 5.68 17.96 -3.87
N GLY A 247 5.70 17.12 -2.83
CA GLY A 247 5.86 17.51 -1.43
C GLY A 247 6.90 16.65 -0.72
N ASP A 248 7.14 16.95 0.56
CA ASP A 248 7.98 16.07 1.39
C ASP A 248 7.28 14.75 1.71
N TYR A 249 5.95 14.78 1.73
CA TYR A 249 5.16 13.57 1.90
C TYR A 249 3.81 13.62 1.17
N VAL A 250 3.25 12.45 0.89
CA VAL A 250 1.94 12.22 0.31
C VAL A 250 1.10 11.31 1.20
N ILE A 251 -0.22 11.47 1.17
CA ILE A 251 -1.15 10.64 1.94
C ILE A 251 -2.31 10.15 1.07
N GLU A 252 -2.78 8.94 1.36
CA GLU A 252 -3.98 8.39 0.75
C GLU A 252 -4.77 7.57 1.76
N ARG A 253 -6.10 7.61 1.65
CA ARG A 253 -6.99 6.87 2.52
C ARG A 253 -7.20 5.47 1.98
N ALA A 254 -6.88 4.43 2.77
CA ALA A 254 -6.96 3.03 2.36
C ALA A 254 -8.40 2.58 2.03
N PHE A 255 -9.42 3.15 2.70
CA PHE A 255 -10.83 2.86 2.45
C PHE A 255 -11.73 3.99 2.97
N VAL A 256 -12.92 4.11 2.39
CA VAL A 256 -13.96 5.02 2.86
C VAL A 256 -15.11 4.17 3.37
N GLU A 257 -15.26 4.09 4.68
CA GLU A 257 -16.53 3.67 5.27
C GLU A 257 -17.58 4.76 5.02
N LYS A 258 -18.72 4.36 4.46
CA LYS A 258 -19.95 5.15 4.45
C LYS A 258 -20.97 4.45 5.28
#